data_6143041d48d083f9dffb194872f69d52
#
_entry.id   6143041d48d083f9dffb194872f69d52
#
_cell.length_a   1.000
_cell.length_b   1.000
_cell.length_c   1.000
_cell.angle_alpha   90.00
_cell.angle_beta   90.00
_cell.angle_gamma   90.00
#
_symmetry.space_group_name_H-M   'P 1'
#
loop_
_entity.id
_entity.type
_entity.pdbx_description
1 polymer ?
#
loop_
_entity_poly.entity_id
_entity_poly.type
_entity_poly.pdbx_seq_one_letter_code
_entity_poly.pdbx_strand_id
1 'polypeptide(L)'
;MSNPSMPGLVKIGIARESVEKRKKSLSSPSGVPTPFVIEYACKVTDCKAVEDALRTAFTRDRINMSREFFRIDPIQAIVLLELMKIEDVTEQATADQPEAKRNPRFDFDKMGIPVGAELVFVRNNNIKATVGENNKVKYNDKILSLSALTQKLTGYIVRPVQYWTYDDRNLLNIYNATYPSKG
;
A
#
# COMPACT_ATOMS: atom_id res chain seq x y z
N MET A 1 -5.07 -2.63 7.51
CA MET A 1 -5.37 -3.85 6.73
C MET A 1 -6.00 -3.48 5.41
N SER A 2 -5.68 -4.20 4.35
CA SER A 2 -6.32 -4.10 3.02
C SER A 2 -7.02 -5.42 2.66
N ASN A 3 -7.78 -5.41 1.56
CA ASN A 3 -8.38 -6.63 1.04
C ASN A 3 -8.32 -6.61 -0.49
N PRO A 4 -7.79 -7.67 -1.15
CA PRO A 4 -7.68 -7.74 -2.60
C PRO A 4 -9.03 -7.60 -3.35
N SER A 5 -10.13 -8.04 -2.73
CA SER A 5 -11.48 -7.91 -3.29
C SER A 5 -12.08 -6.51 -3.10
N MET A 6 -11.40 -5.63 -2.36
CA MET A 6 -11.84 -4.27 -2.07
C MET A 6 -10.69 -3.28 -2.38
N PRO A 7 -10.28 -3.16 -3.64
CA PRO A 7 -9.14 -2.32 -4.02
C PRO A 7 -9.36 -0.85 -3.64
N GLY A 8 -8.31 -0.21 -3.14
CA GLY A 8 -8.35 1.19 -2.71
C GLY A 8 -9.03 1.43 -1.36
N LEU A 9 -9.42 0.36 -0.65
CA LEU A 9 -9.99 0.46 0.68
C LEU A 9 -9.02 -0.04 1.74
N VAL A 10 -8.92 0.73 2.82
CA VAL A 10 -8.16 0.40 4.01
C VAL A 10 -9.10 0.24 5.20
N LYS A 11 -8.91 -0.84 5.94
CA LYS A 11 -9.56 -1.01 7.24
C LYS A 11 -8.60 -0.61 8.35
N ILE A 12 -9.00 0.34 9.16
CA ILE A 12 -8.32 0.72 10.41
C ILE A 12 -9.13 0.14 11.57
N GLY A 13 -8.47 -0.41 12.57
CA GLY A 13 -9.20 -0.97 13.72
C GLY A 13 -8.26 -1.51 14.79
N ILE A 14 -8.83 -1.75 15.96
CA ILE A 14 -8.16 -2.25 17.16
C ILE A 14 -8.15 -3.78 17.16
N ALA A 15 -7.02 -4.38 17.56
CA ALA A 15 -6.92 -5.77 17.95
C ALA A 15 -6.76 -5.84 19.49
N ARG A 16 -7.77 -6.40 20.19
CA ARG A 16 -7.76 -6.48 21.66
C ARG A 16 -6.91 -7.64 22.20
N GLU A 17 -6.80 -8.72 21.43
CA GLU A 17 -6.00 -9.89 21.79
C GLU A 17 -4.74 -9.98 20.92
N SER A 18 -4.91 -10.41 19.67
CA SER A 18 -3.83 -10.42 18.68
C SER A 18 -4.34 -9.97 17.30
N VAL A 19 -3.42 -9.45 16.51
CA VAL A 19 -3.73 -8.95 15.15
C VAL A 19 -4.13 -10.12 14.25
N GLU A 20 -3.51 -11.28 14.41
CA GLU A 20 -3.77 -12.52 13.67
C GLU A 20 -5.20 -13.03 13.96
N LYS A 21 -5.60 -13.09 15.23
CA LYS A 21 -6.98 -13.47 15.61
C LYS A 21 -7.98 -12.48 15.02
N ARG A 22 -7.68 -11.19 15.06
CA ARG A 22 -8.53 -10.16 14.48
C ARG A 22 -8.65 -10.31 12.97
N LYS A 23 -7.53 -10.53 12.27
CA LYS A 23 -7.50 -10.81 10.83
C LYS A 23 -8.34 -12.04 10.49
N LYS A 24 -8.13 -13.16 11.20
CA LYS A 24 -8.89 -14.40 11.00
C LYS A 24 -10.39 -14.18 11.19
N SER A 25 -10.78 -13.50 12.27
CA SER A 25 -12.18 -13.13 12.53
C SER A 25 -12.80 -12.27 11.43
N LEU A 26 -12.05 -11.34 10.86
CA LEU A 26 -12.53 -10.49 9.78
C LEU A 26 -12.57 -11.19 8.42
N SER A 27 -11.72 -12.20 8.22
CA SER A 27 -11.64 -12.95 6.97
C SER A 27 -12.59 -14.18 6.93
N SER A 28 -13.17 -14.55 8.06
CA SER A 28 -14.02 -15.73 8.21
C SER A 28 -15.48 -15.58 7.72
N PRO A 29 -16.10 -14.38 7.72
CA PRO A 29 -17.48 -14.23 7.25
C PRO A 29 -17.62 -14.52 5.76
N SER A 30 -18.71 -15.19 5.38
CA SER A 30 -19.05 -15.56 4.01
C SER A 30 -19.21 -14.39 3.03
N GLY A 31 -19.27 -13.16 3.54
CA GLY A 31 -19.38 -11.93 2.72
C GLY A 31 -18.03 -11.33 2.29
N VAL A 32 -16.91 -11.95 2.64
CA VAL A 32 -15.56 -11.46 2.29
C VAL A 32 -14.87 -12.45 1.38
N PRO A 33 -14.80 -12.20 0.06
CA PRO A 33 -14.30 -13.17 -0.92
C PRO A 33 -12.83 -13.57 -0.75
N THR A 34 -12.01 -12.67 -0.21
CA THR A 34 -10.57 -12.91 0.00
C THR A 34 -10.16 -12.51 1.41
N PRO A 35 -9.14 -13.17 2.00
CA PRO A 35 -8.63 -12.80 3.32
C PRO A 35 -8.08 -11.39 3.35
N PHE A 36 -8.21 -10.73 4.51
CA PHE A 36 -7.54 -9.46 4.76
C PHE A 36 -6.02 -9.62 4.82
N VAL A 37 -5.31 -8.62 4.35
CA VAL A 37 -3.86 -8.49 4.42
C VAL A 37 -3.52 -7.46 5.50
N ILE A 38 -2.61 -7.80 6.41
CA ILE A 38 -2.07 -6.85 7.38
C ILE A 38 -1.03 -6.02 6.65
N GLU A 39 -1.28 -4.70 6.51
CA GLU A 39 -0.33 -3.75 5.94
C GLU A 39 0.64 -3.25 7.01
N TYR A 40 0.11 -3.02 8.20
CA TYR A 40 0.87 -2.52 9.35
C TYR A 40 0.16 -2.87 10.66
N ALA A 41 0.94 -3.15 11.71
CA ALA A 41 0.43 -3.36 13.05
C ALA A 41 1.42 -2.82 14.08
N CYS A 42 0.94 -2.07 15.06
CA CYS A 42 1.76 -1.54 16.13
C CYS A 42 1.03 -1.55 17.47
N LYS A 43 1.82 -1.58 18.55
CA LYS A 43 1.33 -1.28 19.92
C LYS A 43 1.34 0.22 20.14
N VAL A 44 0.31 0.72 20.78
CA VAL A 44 0.16 2.13 21.16
C VAL A 44 -0.29 2.20 22.62
N THR A 45 -0.12 3.36 23.26
CA THR A 45 -0.50 3.56 24.67
C THR A 45 -2.01 3.43 24.88
N ASP A 46 -2.79 4.06 23.99
CA ASP A 46 -4.25 4.07 24.04
C ASP A 46 -4.81 3.77 22.64
N CYS A 47 -5.17 2.51 22.41
CA CYS A 47 -5.72 2.07 21.14
C CYS A 47 -7.02 2.80 20.77
N LYS A 48 -7.84 3.14 21.75
CA LYS A 48 -9.12 3.80 21.51
C LYS A 48 -8.92 5.25 21.08
N ALA A 49 -8.08 5.99 21.78
CA ALA A 49 -7.75 7.37 21.43
C ALA A 49 -7.09 7.45 20.05
N VAL A 50 -6.17 6.54 19.71
CA VAL A 50 -5.52 6.47 18.41
C VAL A 50 -6.53 6.15 17.30
N GLU A 51 -7.43 5.18 17.51
CA GLU A 51 -8.47 4.85 16.54
C GLU A 51 -9.39 6.05 16.29
N ASP A 52 -9.84 6.74 17.33
CA ASP A 52 -10.71 7.92 17.21
C ASP A 52 -10.00 9.09 16.52
N ALA A 53 -8.71 9.30 16.78
CA ALA A 53 -7.90 10.28 16.08
C ALA A 53 -7.80 9.98 14.58
N LEU A 54 -7.51 8.73 14.20
CA LEU A 54 -7.46 8.30 12.80
C LEU A 54 -8.83 8.42 12.12
N ARG A 55 -9.92 8.07 12.81
CA ARG A 55 -11.29 8.25 12.30
C ARG A 55 -11.59 9.71 12.03
N THR A 56 -11.16 10.60 12.90
CA THR A 56 -11.33 12.05 12.76
C THR A 56 -10.50 12.57 11.59
N ALA A 57 -9.22 12.19 11.52
CA ALA A 57 -8.31 12.63 10.46
C ALA A 57 -8.81 12.22 9.06
N PHE A 58 -9.38 11.03 8.92
CA PHE A 58 -9.87 10.48 7.65
C PHE A 58 -11.40 10.49 7.51
N THR A 59 -12.09 11.36 8.23
CA THR A 59 -13.57 11.42 8.20
C THR A 59 -14.14 11.60 6.79
N ARG A 60 -13.48 12.41 5.96
CA ARG A 60 -13.91 12.69 4.57
C ARG A 60 -13.74 11.50 3.63
N ASP A 61 -12.78 10.63 3.95
CA ASP A 61 -12.44 9.46 3.14
C ASP A 61 -13.15 8.19 3.61
N ARG A 62 -13.97 8.30 4.64
CA ARG A 62 -14.72 7.19 5.22
C ARG A 62 -15.90 6.81 4.31
N ILE A 63 -15.99 5.53 3.92
CA ILE A 63 -17.02 5.06 2.99
C ILE A 63 -18.40 5.04 3.64
N ASN A 64 -18.46 4.64 4.92
CA ASN A 64 -19.68 4.52 5.68
C ASN A 64 -19.41 4.79 7.16
N MET A 65 -20.20 5.66 7.77
CA MET A 65 -20.02 6.10 9.16
C MET A 65 -20.18 4.96 10.19
N SER A 66 -20.86 3.86 9.83
CA SER A 66 -21.00 2.67 10.66
C SER A 66 -19.88 1.63 10.46
N ARG A 67 -18.99 1.84 9.48
CA ARG A 67 -17.91 0.91 9.13
C ARG A 67 -16.54 1.58 9.27
N GLU A 68 -15.49 0.75 9.42
CA GLU A 68 -14.10 1.19 9.63
C GLU A 68 -13.28 1.11 8.35
N PHE A 69 -13.92 1.41 7.21
CA PHE A 69 -13.29 1.39 5.89
C PHE A 69 -13.11 2.82 5.37
N PHE A 70 -11.91 3.07 4.85
CA PHE A 70 -11.47 4.37 4.36
C PHE A 70 -10.92 4.24 2.95
N ARG A 71 -11.19 5.20 2.10
CA ARG A 71 -10.63 5.30 0.75
C ARG A 71 -9.35 6.11 0.78
N ILE A 72 -8.31 5.53 1.33
CA ILE A 72 -6.99 6.14 1.50
C ILE A 72 -5.90 5.17 1.03
N ASP A 73 -4.72 5.69 0.77
CA ASP A 73 -3.52 4.85 0.69
C ASP A 73 -3.16 4.37 2.11
N PRO A 74 -2.87 3.07 2.32
CA PRO A 74 -2.45 2.54 3.62
C PRO A 74 -1.36 3.36 4.29
N ILE A 75 -0.43 3.90 3.50
CA ILE A 75 0.69 4.68 4.00
C ILE A 75 0.27 5.93 4.77
N GLN A 76 -0.86 6.55 4.42
CA GLN A 76 -1.35 7.74 5.12
C GLN A 76 -1.67 7.42 6.59
N ALA A 77 -2.28 6.26 6.83
CA ALA A 77 -2.54 5.79 8.18
C ALA A 77 -1.26 5.29 8.87
N ILE A 78 -0.37 4.61 8.13
CA ILE A 78 0.90 4.08 8.65
C ILE A 78 1.78 5.21 9.19
N VAL A 79 1.94 6.30 8.46
CA VAL A 79 2.76 7.45 8.91
C VAL A 79 2.25 8.03 10.23
N LEU A 80 0.93 8.12 10.43
CA LEU A 80 0.37 8.58 11.69
C LEU A 80 0.56 7.56 12.82
N LEU A 81 0.39 6.27 12.52
CA LEU A 81 0.65 5.20 13.49
C LEU A 81 2.13 5.14 13.90
N GLU A 82 3.06 5.37 12.96
CA GLU A 82 4.50 5.45 13.22
C GLU A 82 4.84 6.53 14.27
N LEU A 83 4.15 7.67 14.26
CA LEU A 83 4.32 8.74 15.25
C LEU A 83 3.81 8.37 16.64
N MET A 84 2.82 7.47 16.72
CA MET A 84 2.13 7.12 17.96
C MET A 84 2.53 5.74 18.51
N LYS A 85 3.34 4.98 17.76
CA LYS A 85 3.72 3.62 18.15
C LYS A 85 4.65 3.58 19.35
N ILE A 86 4.46 2.56 20.17
CA ILE A 86 5.44 2.12 21.16
C ILE A 86 6.34 1.05 20.55
N GLU A 87 5.74 0.12 19.77
CA GLU A 87 6.42 -1.02 19.18
C GLU A 87 5.76 -1.38 17.85
N ASP A 88 6.57 -1.62 16.82
CA ASP A 88 6.12 -2.21 15.56
C ASP A 88 6.02 -3.73 15.75
N VAL A 89 4.84 -4.28 15.52
CA VAL A 89 4.57 -5.73 15.61
C VAL A 89 4.12 -6.31 14.27
N THR A 90 4.42 -5.64 13.17
CA THR A 90 3.99 -6.05 11.82
C THR A 90 4.57 -7.41 11.44
N GLU A 91 5.85 -7.66 11.72
CA GLU A 91 6.48 -8.94 11.41
C GLU A 91 5.83 -10.10 12.16
N GLN A 92 5.60 -9.94 13.47
CA GLN A 92 4.92 -10.95 14.29
C GLN A 92 3.49 -11.18 13.80
N ALA A 93 2.77 -10.11 13.49
CA ALA A 93 1.40 -10.15 13.02
C ALA A 93 1.26 -10.77 11.62
N THR A 94 2.32 -10.81 10.84
CA THR A 94 2.34 -11.36 9.48
C THR A 94 3.01 -12.74 9.38
N ALA A 95 3.62 -13.25 10.46
CA ALA A 95 4.37 -14.49 10.46
C ALA A 95 3.55 -15.71 9.97
N ASP A 96 2.28 -15.79 10.36
CA ASP A 96 1.33 -16.84 9.92
C ASP A 96 0.53 -16.44 8.67
N GLN A 97 0.84 -15.32 8.06
CA GLN A 97 0.27 -15.09 6.73
C GLN A 97 0.91 -16.15 5.82
N PRO A 98 0.12 -17.06 5.21
CA PRO A 98 0.64 -17.82 4.10
C PRO A 98 1.25 -16.76 3.20
N GLU A 99 2.52 -16.95 2.80
CA GLU A 99 3.19 -15.95 1.95
C GLU A 99 2.14 -15.48 0.96
N ALA A 100 1.52 -14.35 1.27
CA ALA A 100 0.51 -13.77 0.40
C ALA A 100 1.31 -13.64 -0.85
N LYS A 101 1.02 -14.48 -1.88
CA LYS A 101 1.80 -14.64 -3.10
C LYS A 101 2.31 -13.27 -3.39
N ARG A 102 3.59 -13.02 -2.99
CA ARG A 102 4.17 -11.68 -2.98
C ARG A 102 3.83 -11.14 -4.33
N ASN A 103 2.99 -10.12 -4.36
CA ASN A 103 2.56 -9.57 -5.65
C ASN A 103 3.80 -9.52 -6.52
N PRO A 104 3.82 -10.13 -7.70
CA PRO A 104 5.02 -10.25 -8.50
C PRO A 104 5.76 -8.93 -8.47
N ARG A 105 7.08 -8.96 -8.35
CA ARG A 105 7.84 -7.70 -8.46
C ARG A 105 7.44 -7.07 -9.78
N PHE A 106 7.13 -5.76 -9.77
CA PHE A 106 6.87 -5.08 -11.03
C PHE A 106 8.11 -5.19 -11.93
N ASP A 107 7.86 -5.37 -13.20
CA ASP A 107 8.88 -5.55 -14.21
C ASP A 107 8.42 -4.73 -15.43
N PHE A 108 9.19 -3.74 -15.82
CA PHE A 108 8.81 -2.82 -16.89
C PHE A 108 8.59 -3.54 -18.21
N ASP A 109 9.47 -4.50 -18.55
CA ASP A 109 9.35 -5.27 -19.78
C ASP A 109 8.04 -6.08 -19.82
N LYS A 110 7.75 -6.84 -18.75
CA LYS A 110 6.51 -7.59 -18.62
C LYS A 110 5.26 -6.71 -18.59
N MET A 111 5.39 -5.47 -18.12
CA MET A 111 4.33 -4.47 -18.12
C MET A 111 4.18 -3.76 -19.47
N GLY A 112 5.00 -4.12 -20.47
CA GLY A 112 4.98 -3.49 -21.78
C GLY A 112 5.52 -2.05 -21.80
N ILE A 113 6.38 -1.70 -20.83
CA ILE A 113 6.98 -0.38 -20.72
C ILE A 113 8.43 -0.46 -21.20
N PRO A 114 8.76 0.09 -22.39
CA PRO A 114 10.07 -0.07 -22.98
C PRO A 114 11.16 0.76 -22.26
N VAL A 115 12.40 0.33 -22.40
CA VAL A 115 13.55 1.17 -22.04
C VAL A 115 13.49 2.48 -22.83
N GLY A 116 13.79 3.59 -22.15
CA GLY A 116 13.64 4.94 -22.71
C GLY A 116 12.26 5.57 -22.45
N ALA A 117 11.27 4.82 -21.98
CA ALA A 117 9.96 5.35 -21.63
C ALA A 117 10.05 6.39 -20.50
N GLU A 118 9.28 7.45 -20.62
CA GLU A 118 9.17 8.48 -19.60
C GLU A 118 8.07 8.15 -18.60
N LEU A 119 8.40 8.14 -17.33
CA LEU A 119 7.47 8.01 -16.22
C LEU A 119 7.26 9.37 -15.57
N VAL A 120 6.01 9.72 -15.28
CA VAL A 120 5.66 10.98 -14.64
C VAL A 120 5.19 10.73 -13.20
N PHE A 121 5.68 11.51 -12.25
CA PHE A 121 5.32 11.38 -10.84
C PHE A 121 3.95 12.02 -10.55
N VAL A 122 3.01 11.25 -10.06
CA VAL A 122 1.59 11.65 -9.89
C VAL A 122 1.40 12.90 -9.01
N ARG A 123 2.26 13.09 -8.00
CA ARG A 123 2.16 14.25 -7.09
C ARG A 123 2.77 15.53 -7.64
N ASN A 124 3.60 15.42 -8.69
CA ASN A 124 4.23 16.57 -9.32
C ASN A 124 4.65 16.20 -10.75
N ASN A 125 3.90 16.65 -11.73
CA ASN A 125 4.11 16.34 -13.15
C ASN A 125 5.43 16.85 -13.73
N ASN A 126 6.12 17.76 -13.02
CA ASN A 126 7.46 18.21 -13.41
C ASN A 126 8.56 17.19 -13.06
N ILE A 127 8.24 16.20 -12.21
CA ILE A 127 9.17 15.12 -11.86
C ILE A 127 8.96 13.97 -12.82
N LYS A 128 9.99 13.72 -13.64
CA LYS A 128 10.00 12.69 -14.67
C LYS A 128 11.21 11.79 -14.49
N ALA A 129 11.05 10.51 -14.76
CA ALA A 129 12.12 9.51 -14.73
C ALA A 129 12.09 8.68 -16.00
N THR A 130 13.24 8.33 -16.55
CA THR A 130 13.34 7.52 -17.75
C THR A 130 13.59 6.07 -17.37
N VAL A 131 12.83 5.14 -17.94
CA VAL A 131 13.04 3.70 -17.76
C VAL A 131 14.37 3.30 -18.39
N GLY A 132 15.21 2.66 -17.61
CA GLY A 132 16.51 2.12 -18.02
C GLY A 132 16.52 0.60 -18.04
N GLU A 133 17.68 0.03 -18.30
CA GLU A 133 17.90 -1.41 -18.26
C GLU A 133 17.78 -1.99 -16.84
N ASN A 134 17.61 -3.32 -16.75
CA ASN A 134 17.57 -4.06 -15.50
C ASN A 134 16.52 -3.55 -14.51
N ASN A 135 15.38 -3.15 -15.03
CA ASN A 135 14.25 -2.67 -14.20
C ASN A 135 14.61 -1.47 -13.30
N LYS A 136 15.52 -0.61 -13.81
CA LYS A 136 15.95 0.64 -13.15
C LYS A 136 15.33 1.84 -13.85
N VAL A 137 15.46 3.00 -13.22
CA VAL A 137 15.10 4.28 -13.80
C VAL A 137 16.26 5.27 -13.68
N LYS A 138 16.37 6.16 -14.66
CA LYS A 138 17.30 7.29 -14.64
C LYS A 138 16.54 8.54 -14.18
N TYR A 139 17.09 9.22 -13.17
CA TYR A 139 16.58 10.49 -12.65
C TYR A 139 17.74 11.38 -12.21
N ASN A 140 17.82 12.60 -12.74
CA ASN A 140 18.93 13.56 -12.48
C ASN A 140 20.31 12.87 -12.58
N ASP A 141 20.57 12.20 -13.71
CA ASP A 141 21.80 11.45 -14.02
C ASP A 141 22.16 10.29 -13.07
N LYS A 142 21.26 9.93 -12.18
CA LYS A 142 21.40 8.78 -11.30
C LYS A 142 20.53 7.62 -11.77
N ILE A 143 21.11 6.41 -11.71
CA ILE A 143 20.38 5.17 -12.01
C ILE A 143 20.04 4.50 -10.67
N LEU A 144 18.76 4.27 -10.44
CA LEU A 144 18.24 3.69 -9.20
C LEU A 144 16.98 2.86 -9.46
N SER A 145 16.50 2.11 -8.47
CA SER A 145 15.22 1.44 -8.59
C SER A 145 14.08 2.44 -8.48
N LEU A 146 12.94 2.15 -9.12
CA LEU A 146 11.74 2.98 -8.98
C LEU A 146 11.30 3.11 -7.51
N SER A 147 11.46 2.05 -6.72
CA SER A 147 11.17 2.07 -5.27
C SER A 147 12.06 3.06 -4.52
N ALA A 148 13.37 3.04 -4.79
CA ALA A 148 14.32 3.97 -4.16
C ALA A 148 14.06 5.42 -4.56
N LEU A 149 13.71 5.67 -5.84
CA LEU A 149 13.34 6.99 -6.30
C LEU A 149 12.05 7.47 -5.62
N THR A 150 11.04 6.61 -5.58
CA THR A 150 9.76 6.95 -4.96
C THR A 150 9.92 7.24 -3.48
N GLN A 151 10.68 6.39 -2.76
CA GLN A 151 11.01 6.62 -1.35
C GLN A 151 11.73 7.97 -1.13
N LYS A 152 12.68 8.31 -2.00
CA LYS A 152 13.38 9.60 -1.94
C LYS A 152 12.44 10.79 -2.14
N LEU A 153 11.47 10.67 -3.05
CA LEU A 153 10.51 11.74 -3.37
C LEU A 153 9.39 11.86 -2.34
N THR A 154 8.98 10.77 -1.72
CA THR A 154 7.90 10.74 -0.72
C THR A 154 8.40 10.87 0.71
N GLY A 155 9.66 10.52 0.98
CA GLY A 155 10.25 10.49 2.32
C GLY A 155 10.02 9.18 3.09
N TYR A 156 9.25 8.22 2.53
CA TYR A 156 8.93 6.95 3.19
C TYR A 156 8.80 5.80 2.20
N ILE A 157 8.84 4.56 2.70
CA ILE A 157 8.72 3.35 1.88
C ILE A 157 7.27 3.21 1.41
N VAL A 158 7.07 3.13 0.09
CA VAL A 158 5.77 3.00 -0.55
C VAL A 158 5.82 2.00 -1.71
N ARG A 159 4.65 1.55 -2.15
CA ARG A 159 4.51 0.79 -3.38
C ARG A 159 4.64 1.73 -4.59
N PRO A 160 5.76 1.68 -5.35
CA PRO A 160 6.09 2.72 -6.34
C PRO A 160 5.05 2.82 -7.47
N VAL A 161 4.45 1.71 -7.89
CA VAL A 161 3.48 1.68 -9.00
C VAL A 161 2.25 2.58 -8.80
N GLN A 162 1.96 3.00 -7.57
CA GLN A 162 0.86 3.93 -7.27
C GLN A 162 1.20 5.39 -7.58
N TYR A 163 2.49 5.72 -7.64
CA TYR A 163 2.99 7.09 -7.67
C TYR A 163 3.49 7.54 -9.04
N TRP A 164 3.39 6.69 -10.05
CA TRP A 164 3.89 6.98 -11.39
C TRP A 164 2.85 6.66 -12.45
N THR A 165 2.89 7.46 -13.53
CA THR A 165 2.14 7.20 -14.75
C THR A 165 3.08 6.95 -15.91
N TYR A 166 2.61 6.19 -16.86
CA TYR A 166 3.20 5.98 -18.18
C TYR A 166 2.09 6.10 -19.21
N ASP A 167 2.25 6.93 -20.23
CA ASP A 167 1.26 7.17 -21.27
C ASP A 167 -0.13 7.50 -20.67
N ASP A 168 -0.14 8.47 -19.74
CA ASP A 168 -1.31 8.94 -18.98
C ASP A 168 -2.03 7.86 -18.13
N ARG A 169 -1.49 6.64 -18.09
CA ARG A 169 -2.03 5.53 -17.33
C ARG A 169 -1.23 5.31 -16.05
N ASN A 170 -1.91 5.19 -14.91
CA ASN A 170 -1.25 4.86 -13.66
C ASN A 170 -0.59 3.47 -13.74
N LEU A 171 0.68 3.37 -13.28
CA LEU A 171 1.43 2.11 -13.29
C LEU A 171 0.73 1.01 -12.49
N LEU A 172 -0.07 1.34 -11.49
CA LEU A 172 -0.85 0.36 -10.74
C LEU A 172 -1.90 -0.32 -11.64
N ASN A 173 -2.54 0.43 -12.52
CA ASN A 173 -3.52 -0.13 -13.46
C ASN A 173 -2.84 -1.05 -14.48
N ILE A 174 -1.68 -0.65 -14.99
CA ILE A 174 -0.87 -1.47 -15.90
C ILE A 174 -0.40 -2.73 -15.16
N TYR A 175 0.10 -2.57 -13.93
CA TYR A 175 0.53 -3.68 -13.08
C TYR A 175 -0.60 -4.69 -12.84
N ASN A 176 -1.78 -4.23 -12.46
CA ASN A 176 -2.92 -5.11 -12.20
C ASN A 176 -3.41 -5.83 -13.45
N ALA A 177 -3.29 -5.21 -14.62
CA ALA A 177 -3.59 -5.84 -15.90
C ALA A 177 -2.55 -6.92 -16.28
N THR A 178 -1.27 -6.67 -15.97
CA THR A 178 -0.16 -7.60 -16.25
C THR A 178 -0.14 -8.79 -15.28
N TYR A 179 -0.46 -8.54 -14.02
CA TYR A 179 -0.44 -9.54 -12.95
C TYR A 179 -1.83 -9.67 -12.31
N PRO A 180 -2.81 -10.23 -13.05
CA PRO A 180 -4.16 -10.39 -12.52
C PRO A 180 -4.11 -11.29 -11.27
N SER A 181 -4.76 -10.86 -10.20
CA SER A 181 -4.97 -11.69 -9.03
C SER A 181 -5.74 -12.94 -9.49
N LYS A 182 -5.12 -14.11 -9.43
CA LYS A 182 -5.86 -15.35 -9.63
C LYS A 182 -6.89 -15.43 -8.52
N GLY A 183 -8.16 -15.31 -8.89
CA GLY A 183 -9.32 -15.51 -8.04
C GLY A 183 -9.29 -16.84 -7.31
#